data_0248c5868bc5fcb9d9442d8e28b4150c
#
_entry.id   0248c5868bc5fcb9d9442d8e28b4150c
#
_cell.length_a   1.000
_cell.length_b   1.000
_cell.length_c   1.000
_cell.angle_alpha   90.00
_cell.angle_beta   90.00
_cell.angle_gamma   90.00
#
_symmetry.space_group_name_H-M   'P 1'
#
loop_
_entity.id
_entity.type
_entity.pdbx_description
1 polymer ?
#
loop_
_entity_poly.entity_id
_entity_poly.type
_entity_poly.pdbx_seq_one_letter_code
_entity_poly.pdbx_strand_id
1 'polypeptide(L)'
;MMGCPGIWPRGVVLLLWLLAGCATMPDPRDEAAMAAYEEANDPLEPLNRFVFELNHFVDEMLVKPFAGYYHIAVPTIAKDAVRNVMRNLDTPSILANDLMQGQLDRAGDTAGRFLVNSTVGLGGMIDVADRLGLSYHHEDFGQTLGVHGVGEGYYMVLPVLGPSNPRDSTGRLVDYALNPLIWIGYVHNLNYLAPAQLTLEGLDARARNLRAVVDLQNGSVDFTSRSAASIASAGWT
;
A
#
# COMPACT_ATOMS: atom_id res chain seq x y z
N MET A 1 4.00 -32.73 -37.08
CA MET A 1 4.78 -31.95 -36.10
C MET A 1 4.83 -30.53 -36.59
N MET A 2 3.89 -29.71 -36.19
CA MET A 2 3.86 -28.27 -36.53
C MET A 2 4.22 -27.50 -35.26
N GLY A 3 5.40 -26.85 -35.29
CA GLY A 3 5.86 -26.01 -34.19
C GLY A 3 5.06 -24.72 -34.13
N CYS A 4 4.46 -24.41 -32.98
CA CYS A 4 3.89 -23.10 -32.68
C CYS A 4 5.02 -22.06 -32.64
N PRO A 5 4.96 -20.97 -33.41
CA PRO A 5 5.88 -19.86 -33.23
C PRO A 5 5.53 -19.13 -31.93
N GLY A 6 6.46 -19.13 -30.99
CA GLY A 6 6.36 -18.41 -29.73
C GLY A 6 6.15 -16.91 -29.96
N ILE A 7 4.96 -16.44 -29.67
CA ILE A 7 4.60 -15.00 -29.55
C ILE A 7 5.00 -14.55 -28.16
N TRP A 8 6.29 -14.49 -27.90
CA TRP A 8 6.93 -13.85 -26.76
C TRP A 8 8.01 -12.89 -27.29
N PRO A 9 8.33 -11.83 -26.75
CA PRO A 9 7.74 -10.77 -25.91
C PRO A 9 8.26 -9.37 -26.30
N ARG A 10 8.10 -9.00 -27.55
CA ARG A 10 8.52 -7.65 -28.01
C ARG A 10 7.72 -6.54 -27.31
N GLY A 11 6.48 -6.84 -26.90
CA GLY A 11 5.62 -5.92 -26.17
C GLY A 11 6.03 -5.71 -24.70
N VAL A 12 6.46 -6.78 -24.03
CA VAL A 12 6.88 -6.71 -22.60
C VAL A 12 8.22 -5.98 -22.47
N VAL A 13 9.15 -6.21 -23.41
CA VAL A 13 10.45 -5.48 -23.43
C VAL A 13 10.22 -3.99 -23.72
N LEU A 14 9.31 -3.65 -24.63
CA LEU A 14 8.97 -2.25 -24.90
C LEU A 14 8.28 -1.57 -23.68
N LEU A 15 7.46 -2.30 -22.95
CA LEU A 15 6.83 -1.79 -21.72
C LEU A 15 7.89 -1.53 -20.61
N LEU A 16 8.87 -2.41 -20.49
CA LEU A 16 9.98 -2.24 -19.53
C LEU A 16 10.90 -1.06 -19.89
N TRP A 17 11.10 -0.77 -21.19
CA TRP A 17 11.88 0.39 -21.62
C TRP A 17 11.18 1.73 -21.39
N LEU A 18 9.86 1.76 -21.36
CA LEU A 18 9.09 2.97 -21.01
C LEU A 18 9.14 3.30 -19.52
N LEU A 19 9.56 2.36 -18.66
CA LEU A 19 9.71 2.55 -17.21
C LEU A 19 11.11 3.05 -16.81
N ALA A 20 12.08 3.12 -17.73
CA ALA A 20 13.46 3.51 -17.44
C ALA A 20 13.73 5.03 -17.49
N GLY A 21 12.78 5.85 -17.08
CA GLY A 21 12.98 7.27 -16.82
C GLY A 21 13.57 7.47 -15.43
N CYS A 22 14.90 7.33 -15.27
CA CYS A 22 15.60 7.75 -14.05
C CYS A 22 15.59 9.27 -13.96
N ALA A 23 14.55 9.85 -13.38
CA ALA A 23 14.62 11.23 -12.89
C ALA A 23 15.40 11.20 -11.58
N THR A 24 16.63 11.73 -11.56
CA THR A 24 17.38 11.93 -10.32
C THR A 24 16.71 13.06 -9.54
N MET A 25 16.37 12.81 -8.29
CA MET A 25 15.78 13.80 -7.39
C MET A 25 16.75 14.99 -7.24
N PRO A 26 16.29 16.23 -7.42
CA PRO A 26 17.11 17.43 -7.20
C PRO A 26 17.58 17.54 -5.73
N ASP A 27 18.56 18.45 -5.48
CA ASP A 27 18.95 18.76 -4.09
C ASP A 27 17.73 19.30 -3.32
N PRO A 28 17.35 18.73 -2.18
CA PRO A 28 16.20 19.19 -1.37
C PRO A 28 16.29 20.65 -0.92
N ARG A 29 17.48 21.28 -1.03
CA ARG A 29 17.72 22.69 -0.69
C ARG A 29 17.42 23.65 -1.83
N ASP A 30 17.26 23.14 -3.05
CA ASP A 30 16.88 23.93 -4.22
C ASP A 30 15.37 23.87 -4.41
N GLU A 31 14.66 24.81 -3.75
CA GLU A 31 13.19 24.87 -3.79
C GLU A 31 12.64 25.02 -5.21
N ALA A 32 13.32 25.74 -6.09
CA ALA A 32 12.89 25.94 -7.46
C ALA A 32 13.04 24.66 -8.31
N ALA A 33 14.16 23.94 -8.14
CA ALA A 33 14.39 22.67 -8.81
C ALA A 33 13.47 21.57 -8.26
N MET A 34 13.17 21.59 -6.96
CA MET A 34 12.17 20.68 -6.35
C MET A 34 10.76 20.95 -6.85
N ALA A 35 10.32 22.20 -6.93
CA ALA A 35 9.01 22.55 -7.45
C ALA A 35 8.86 22.15 -8.94
N ALA A 36 9.89 22.40 -9.76
CA ALA A 36 9.89 21.96 -11.16
C ALA A 36 9.92 20.42 -11.31
N TYR A 37 10.60 19.71 -10.40
CA TYR A 37 10.62 18.26 -10.36
C TYR A 37 9.25 17.70 -9.99
N GLU A 38 8.59 18.26 -8.99
CA GLU A 38 7.24 17.87 -8.56
C GLU A 38 6.21 18.11 -9.67
N GLU A 39 6.26 19.30 -10.33
CA GLU A 39 5.41 19.61 -11.47
C GLU A 39 5.64 18.66 -12.66
N ALA A 40 6.91 18.38 -12.99
CA ALA A 40 7.28 17.47 -14.07
C ALA A 40 6.98 15.98 -13.72
N ASN A 41 6.94 15.62 -12.43
CA ASN A 41 6.72 14.25 -11.98
C ASN A 41 5.25 13.85 -11.88
N ASP A 42 4.31 14.77 -12.16
CA ASP A 42 2.88 14.46 -12.30
C ASP A 42 2.35 14.68 -13.73
N PRO A 43 2.85 13.91 -14.73
CA PRO A 43 2.36 14.02 -16.10
C PRO A 43 0.91 13.56 -16.25
N LEU A 44 0.35 12.93 -15.23
CA LEU A 44 -1.01 12.39 -15.21
C LEU A 44 -1.95 13.22 -14.31
N GLU A 45 -1.60 14.44 -13.95
CA GLU A 45 -2.38 15.29 -13.04
C GLU A 45 -3.91 15.26 -13.29
N PRO A 46 -4.41 15.45 -14.54
CA PRO A 46 -5.85 15.41 -14.78
C PRO A 46 -6.48 14.04 -14.46
N LEU A 47 -5.77 12.96 -14.77
CA LEU A 47 -6.21 11.59 -14.46
C LEU A 47 -6.10 11.31 -12.95
N ASN A 48 -5.00 11.71 -12.33
CA ASN A 48 -4.77 11.55 -10.90
C ASN A 48 -5.85 12.28 -10.10
N ARG A 49 -6.22 13.50 -10.50
CA ARG A 49 -7.30 14.29 -9.88
C ARG A 49 -8.65 13.58 -10.02
N PHE A 50 -8.98 13.09 -11.22
CA PHE A 50 -10.22 12.33 -11.43
C PHE A 50 -10.29 11.06 -10.58
N VAL A 51 -9.19 10.27 -10.54
CA VAL A 51 -9.15 9.04 -9.75
C VAL A 51 -9.18 9.36 -8.25
N PHE A 52 -8.54 10.44 -7.82
CA PHE A 52 -8.59 10.89 -6.43
C PHE A 52 -10.02 11.25 -5.99
N GLU A 53 -10.76 12.00 -6.82
CA GLU A 53 -12.17 12.34 -6.56
C GLU A 53 -13.05 11.08 -6.54
N LEU A 54 -12.80 10.13 -7.46
CA LEU A 54 -13.49 8.84 -7.47
C LEU A 54 -13.22 8.05 -6.18
N ASN A 55 -11.96 7.99 -5.75
CA ASN A 55 -11.57 7.32 -4.50
C ASN A 55 -12.24 7.98 -3.29
N HIS A 56 -12.26 9.32 -3.27
CA HIS A 56 -12.93 10.06 -2.20
C HIS A 56 -14.44 9.78 -2.17
N PHE A 57 -15.09 9.76 -3.34
CA PHE A 57 -16.51 9.40 -3.45
C PHE A 57 -16.77 7.97 -2.93
N VAL A 58 -15.95 7.00 -3.33
CA VAL A 58 -16.06 5.61 -2.87
C VAL A 58 -15.82 5.51 -1.35
N ASP A 59 -14.83 6.24 -0.81
CA ASP A 59 -14.57 6.28 0.63
C ASP A 59 -15.78 6.82 1.40
N GLU A 60 -16.30 7.98 1.03
CA GLU A 60 -17.43 8.63 1.73
C GLU A 60 -18.72 7.80 1.64
N MET A 61 -19.01 7.19 0.49
CA MET A 61 -20.26 6.49 0.24
C MET A 61 -20.27 5.04 0.73
N LEU A 62 -19.10 4.39 0.72
CA LEU A 62 -19.00 2.96 1.03
C LEU A 62 -18.01 2.70 2.17
N VAL A 63 -16.73 3.05 2.01
CA VAL A 63 -15.70 2.56 2.94
C VAL A 63 -15.88 3.15 4.33
N LYS A 64 -16.11 4.45 4.43
CA LYS A 64 -16.29 5.17 5.71
C LYS A 64 -17.50 4.66 6.53
N PRO A 65 -18.73 4.49 6.00
CA PRO A 65 -19.84 3.95 6.76
C PRO A 65 -19.60 2.51 7.21
N PHE A 66 -19.05 1.65 6.32
CA PHE A 66 -18.72 0.27 6.71
C PHE A 66 -17.61 0.21 7.76
N ALA A 67 -16.57 1.05 7.65
CA ALA A 67 -15.50 1.17 8.63
C ALA A 67 -16.03 1.67 9.99
N GLY A 68 -16.97 2.62 9.96
CA GLY A 68 -17.66 3.11 11.16
C GLY A 68 -18.45 2.00 11.85
N TYR A 69 -19.23 1.24 11.09
CA TYR A 69 -19.97 0.10 11.63
C TYR A 69 -19.03 -0.98 12.18
N TYR A 70 -18.00 -1.36 11.43
CA TYR A 70 -16.97 -2.31 11.88
C TYR A 70 -16.28 -1.83 13.15
N HIS A 71 -15.97 -0.53 13.26
CA HIS A 71 -15.35 0.07 14.44
C HIS A 71 -16.20 -0.10 15.70
N ILE A 72 -17.52 0.04 15.58
CA ILE A 72 -18.46 -0.02 16.72
C ILE A 72 -18.87 -1.47 17.03
N ALA A 73 -19.18 -2.25 15.99
CA ALA A 73 -19.77 -3.58 16.14
C ALA A 73 -18.77 -4.66 16.52
N VAL A 74 -17.51 -4.54 16.09
CA VAL A 74 -16.51 -5.58 16.31
C VAL A 74 -15.65 -5.25 17.54
N PRO A 75 -15.56 -6.16 18.55
CA PRO A 75 -14.70 -5.97 19.71
C PRO A 75 -13.23 -5.84 19.34
N THR A 76 -12.45 -5.07 20.09
CA THR A 76 -11.01 -4.83 19.83
C THR A 76 -10.21 -6.11 19.70
N ILE A 77 -10.47 -7.10 20.59
CA ILE A 77 -9.80 -8.42 20.55
C ILE A 77 -10.01 -9.12 19.19
N ALA A 78 -11.24 -9.05 18.66
CA ALA A 78 -11.53 -9.67 17.36
C ALA A 78 -10.86 -8.91 16.21
N LYS A 79 -10.82 -7.57 16.25
CA LYS A 79 -10.08 -6.75 15.28
C LYS A 79 -8.58 -7.07 15.30
N ASP A 80 -8.01 -7.20 16.48
CA ASP A 80 -6.59 -7.53 16.63
C ASP A 80 -6.30 -8.94 16.11
N ALA A 81 -7.18 -9.91 16.39
CA ALA A 81 -7.05 -11.27 15.86
C ALA A 81 -7.12 -11.28 14.33
N VAL A 82 -8.07 -10.58 13.72
CA VAL A 82 -8.17 -10.45 12.26
C VAL A 82 -6.88 -9.86 11.69
N ARG A 83 -6.40 -8.77 12.24
CA ARG A 83 -5.16 -8.11 11.80
C ARG A 83 -3.95 -9.04 11.90
N ASN A 84 -3.82 -9.75 13.00
CA ASN A 84 -2.71 -10.67 13.23
C ASN A 84 -2.75 -11.85 12.23
N VAL A 85 -3.94 -12.38 11.92
CA VAL A 85 -4.10 -13.40 10.88
C VAL A 85 -3.69 -12.86 9.50
N MET A 86 -4.11 -11.63 9.13
CA MET A 86 -3.72 -11.02 7.85
C MET A 86 -2.21 -10.86 7.75
N ARG A 87 -1.57 -10.29 8.79
CA ARG A 87 -0.10 -10.18 8.87
C ARG A 87 0.60 -11.53 8.78
N ASN A 88 0.03 -12.58 9.37
CA ASN A 88 0.60 -13.93 9.29
C ASN A 88 0.46 -14.53 7.88
N LEU A 89 -0.61 -14.20 7.16
CA LEU A 89 -0.82 -14.59 5.76
C LEU A 89 0.13 -13.84 4.80
N ASP A 90 0.51 -12.61 5.12
CA ASP A 90 1.46 -11.83 4.32
C ASP A 90 2.92 -12.26 4.55
N THR A 91 3.19 -12.97 5.64
CA THR A 91 4.56 -13.36 6.01
C THR A 91 5.34 -14.07 4.90
N PRO A 92 4.78 -14.98 4.08
CA PRO A 92 5.52 -15.58 2.97
C PRO A 92 6.00 -14.58 1.93
N SER A 93 5.20 -13.53 1.64
CA SER A 93 5.60 -12.44 0.73
C SER A 93 6.71 -11.59 1.36
N ILE A 94 6.55 -11.21 2.64
CA ILE A 94 7.57 -10.45 3.38
C ILE A 94 8.89 -11.21 3.43
N LEU A 95 8.85 -12.53 3.74
CA LEU A 95 10.04 -13.37 3.76
C LEU A 95 10.76 -13.44 2.41
N ALA A 96 9.98 -13.55 1.32
CA ALA A 96 10.55 -13.55 -0.02
C ALA A 96 11.23 -12.20 -0.33
N ASN A 97 10.64 -11.08 0.06
CA ASN A 97 11.20 -9.75 -0.12
C ASN A 97 12.45 -9.53 0.74
N ASP A 98 12.45 -9.94 2.03
CA ASP A 98 13.64 -9.90 2.90
C ASP A 98 14.83 -10.65 2.27
N LEU A 99 14.58 -11.86 1.75
CA LEU A 99 15.61 -12.68 1.09
C LEU A 99 16.11 -12.03 -0.21
N MET A 100 15.22 -11.49 -1.03
CA MET A 100 15.60 -10.80 -2.27
C MET A 100 16.38 -9.51 -2.00
N GLN A 101 16.14 -8.85 -0.87
CA GLN A 101 16.90 -7.68 -0.42
C GLN A 101 18.23 -8.06 0.25
N GLY A 102 18.49 -9.35 0.50
CA GLY A 102 19.68 -9.83 1.19
C GLY A 102 19.68 -9.59 2.71
N GLN A 103 18.52 -9.30 3.29
CA GLN A 103 18.36 -8.99 4.72
C GLN A 103 18.11 -10.27 5.53
N LEU A 104 19.16 -11.10 5.69
CA LEU A 104 19.04 -12.44 6.28
C LEU A 104 18.58 -12.42 7.74
N ASP A 105 18.98 -11.42 8.53
CA ASP A 105 18.54 -11.30 9.92
C ASP A 105 17.02 -11.05 9.99
N ARG A 106 16.52 -10.13 9.17
CA ARG A 106 15.07 -9.85 9.07
C ARG A 106 14.30 -11.05 8.53
N ALA A 107 14.84 -11.75 7.52
CA ALA A 107 14.26 -12.98 7.01
C ALA A 107 14.15 -14.06 8.09
N GLY A 108 15.16 -14.15 8.97
CA GLY A 108 15.13 -15.04 10.14
C GLY A 108 14.03 -14.69 11.13
N ASP A 109 13.88 -13.42 11.46
CA ASP A 109 12.81 -12.91 12.32
C ASP A 109 11.44 -13.17 11.70
N THR A 110 11.27 -12.90 10.41
CA THR A 110 10.03 -13.14 9.65
C THR A 110 9.64 -14.61 9.66
N ALA A 111 10.60 -15.52 9.39
CA ALA A 111 10.36 -16.97 9.45
C ALA A 111 10.01 -17.43 10.86
N GLY A 112 10.71 -16.93 11.88
CA GLY A 112 10.45 -17.19 13.28
C GLY A 112 9.04 -16.76 13.70
N ARG A 113 8.62 -15.56 13.30
CA ARG A 113 7.26 -15.04 13.51
C ARG A 113 6.21 -15.95 12.91
N PHE A 114 6.40 -16.34 11.64
CA PHE A 114 5.46 -17.23 10.96
C PHE A 114 5.28 -18.55 11.68
N LEU A 115 6.37 -19.19 12.08
CA LEU A 115 6.33 -20.47 12.79
C LEU A 115 5.65 -20.35 14.15
N VAL A 116 6.02 -19.36 14.95
CA VAL A 116 5.47 -19.15 16.30
C VAL A 116 3.98 -18.76 16.22
N ASN A 117 3.63 -17.82 15.38
CA ASN A 117 2.25 -17.34 15.30
C ASN A 117 1.32 -18.36 14.63
N SER A 118 1.80 -19.14 13.66
CA SER A 118 0.99 -20.20 13.04
C SER A 118 0.75 -21.39 13.97
N THR A 119 1.68 -21.70 14.89
CA THR A 119 1.56 -22.84 15.82
C THR A 119 1.00 -22.40 17.16
N VAL A 120 1.76 -21.67 17.96
CA VAL A 120 1.39 -21.26 19.32
C VAL A 120 0.35 -20.12 19.28
N GLY A 121 0.39 -19.26 18.23
CA GLY A 121 -0.51 -18.15 18.02
C GLY A 121 -1.86 -18.51 17.37
N LEU A 122 -2.23 -19.79 17.33
CA LEU A 122 -3.49 -20.28 16.78
C LEU A 122 -3.75 -19.83 15.33
N GLY A 123 -2.79 -20.13 14.44
CA GLY A 123 -2.88 -19.73 13.03
C GLY A 123 -2.70 -18.23 12.80
N GLY A 124 -2.03 -17.54 13.72
CA GLY A 124 -1.77 -16.11 13.63
C GLY A 124 -2.80 -15.22 14.34
N MET A 125 -3.82 -15.76 14.99
CA MET A 125 -4.81 -14.95 15.73
C MET A 125 -4.17 -14.19 16.90
N ILE A 126 -3.15 -14.75 17.53
CA ILE A 126 -2.41 -14.16 18.65
C ILE A 126 -0.97 -13.91 18.18
N ASP A 127 -0.51 -12.66 18.30
CA ASP A 127 0.89 -12.32 18.00
C ASP A 127 1.78 -12.68 19.19
N VAL A 128 2.14 -13.96 19.28
CA VAL A 128 3.04 -14.48 20.31
C VAL A 128 4.48 -14.10 19.99
N ALA A 129 4.84 -14.02 18.72
CA ALA A 129 6.19 -13.68 18.28
C ALA A 129 6.62 -12.27 18.74
N ASP A 130 5.72 -11.30 18.72
CA ASP A 130 5.99 -9.96 19.24
C ASP A 130 6.36 -9.98 20.73
N ARG A 131 5.68 -10.82 21.52
CA ARG A 131 6.00 -11.01 22.95
C ARG A 131 7.35 -11.66 23.20
N LEU A 132 7.89 -12.37 22.20
CA LEU A 132 9.23 -12.97 22.23
C LEU A 132 10.32 -12.04 21.70
N GLY A 133 9.97 -10.80 21.34
CA GLY A 133 10.90 -9.79 20.84
C GLY A 133 11.12 -9.83 19.33
N LEU A 134 10.39 -10.67 18.60
CA LEU A 134 10.41 -10.68 17.13
C LEU A 134 9.41 -9.66 16.62
N SER A 135 9.82 -8.43 16.36
CA SER A 135 8.95 -7.35 15.94
C SER A 135 8.47 -7.51 14.50
N TYR A 136 7.19 -7.13 14.24
CA TYR A 136 6.65 -7.12 12.88
C TYR A 136 7.27 -5.97 12.08
N HIS A 137 7.66 -6.26 10.86
CA HIS A 137 7.99 -5.27 9.85
C HIS A 137 7.21 -5.57 8.56
N HIS A 138 7.07 -4.56 7.73
CA HIS A 138 6.43 -4.68 6.43
C HIS A 138 7.48 -4.53 5.34
N GLU A 139 7.52 -5.49 4.43
CA GLU A 139 8.32 -5.43 3.21
C GLU A 139 7.45 -5.80 2.02
N ASP A 140 7.69 -5.13 0.90
CA ASP A 140 7.01 -5.35 -0.36
C ASP A 140 7.98 -5.37 -1.54
N PHE A 141 7.51 -5.85 -2.68
CA PHE A 141 8.36 -5.98 -3.86
C PHE A 141 8.72 -4.61 -4.47
N GLY A 142 7.93 -3.56 -4.25
CA GLY A 142 8.27 -2.19 -4.62
C GLY A 142 9.52 -1.70 -3.88
N GLN A 143 9.61 -1.99 -2.56
CA GLN A 143 10.80 -1.72 -1.76
C GLN A 143 11.99 -2.55 -2.25
N THR A 144 11.77 -3.83 -2.57
CA THR A 144 12.79 -4.72 -3.14
C THR A 144 13.35 -4.15 -4.45
N LEU A 145 12.51 -3.68 -5.35
CA LEU A 145 12.94 -2.99 -6.58
C LEU A 145 13.74 -1.73 -6.27
N GLY A 146 13.32 -0.95 -5.26
CA GLY A 146 14.03 0.25 -4.79
C GLY A 146 15.44 -0.06 -4.31
N VAL A 147 15.62 -1.09 -3.49
CA VAL A 147 16.95 -1.55 -3.02
C VAL A 147 17.86 -1.94 -4.19
N HIS A 148 17.29 -2.48 -5.28
CA HIS A 148 18.03 -2.82 -6.49
C HIS A 148 18.22 -1.64 -7.46
N GLY A 149 17.89 -0.41 -7.05
CA GLY A 149 18.14 0.81 -7.81
C GLY A 149 17.07 1.17 -8.84
N VAL A 150 15.90 0.53 -8.81
CA VAL A 150 14.78 0.92 -9.67
C VAL A 150 14.15 2.20 -9.12
N GLY A 151 14.15 3.28 -9.92
CA GLY A 151 13.53 4.55 -9.56
C GLY A 151 12.01 4.46 -9.42
N GLU A 152 11.43 5.40 -8.68
CA GLU A 152 9.97 5.44 -8.43
C GLU A 152 9.16 5.70 -9.70
N GLY A 153 9.70 6.51 -10.63
CA GLY A 153 8.99 6.98 -11.81
C GLY A 153 8.07 8.16 -11.47
N TYR A 154 7.03 8.35 -12.30
CA TYR A 154 6.07 9.43 -12.13
C TYR A 154 5.00 9.12 -11.07
N TYR A 155 4.43 10.18 -10.49
CA TYR A 155 3.32 10.06 -9.56
C TYR A 155 2.05 9.57 -10.27
N MET A 156 1.30 8.67 -9.64
CA MET A 156 0.02 8.18 -10.12
C MET A 156 -0.91 7.86 -8.96
N VAL A 157 -2.22 7.99 -9.19
CA VAL A 157 -3.24 7.59 -8.23
C VAL A 157 -3.97 6.37 -8.77
N LEU A 158 -3.94 5.28 -8.00
CA LEU A 158 -4.64 4.04 -8.36
C LEU A 158 -6.09 4.06 -7.84
N PRO A 159 -7.05 3.55 -8.63
CA PRO A 159 -8.41 3.37 -8.15
C PRO A 159 -8.42 2.48 -6.89
N VAL A 160 -9.11 2.92 -5.85
CA VAL A 160 -9.26 2.27 -4.55
C VAL A 160 -7.95 2.19 -3.73
N LEU A 161 -6.80 1.99 -4.35
CA LEU A 161 -5.50 1.81 -3.68
C LEU A 161 -4.81 3.14 -3.32
N GLY A 162 -5.24 4.26 -3.92
CA GLY A 162 -4.72 5.60 -3.62
C GLY A 162 -3.37 5.93 -4.26
N PRO A 163 -2.61 6.87 -3.68
CA PRO A 163 -1.33 7.33 -4.21
C PRO A 163 -0.32 6.22 -4.41
N SER A 164 0.40 6.25 -5.53
CA SER A 164 1.38 5.24 -5.93
C SER A 164 2.35 5.80 -6.97
N ASN A 165 3.22 4.95 -7.47
CA ASN A 165 4.11 5.16 -8.60
C ASN A 165 4.26 3.85 -9.40
N PRO A 166 4.85 3.85 -10.61
CA PRO A 166 5.02 2.66 -11.44
C PRO A 166 5.79 1.51 -10.76
N ARG A 167 6.84 1.82 -9.99
CA ARG A 167 7.62 0.83 -9.23
C ARG A 167 6.76 0.11 -8.19
N ASP A 168 6.10 0.88 -7.33
CA ASP A 168 5.31 0.34 -6.22
C ASP A 168 4.02 -0.32 -6.74
N SER A 169 3.44 0.19 -7.83
CA SER A 169 2.31 -0.46 -8.50
C SER A 169 2.68 -1.83 -9.06
N THR A 170 3.89 -1.93 -9.67
CA THR A 170 4.43 -3.22 -10.14
C THR A 170 4.72 -4.13 -8.95
N GLY A 171 5.29 -3.59 -7.88
CA GLY A 171 5.53 -4.30 -6.63
C GLY A 171 4.26 -4.94 -6.09
N ARG A 172 3.19 -4.17 -5.96
CA ARG A 172 1.88 -4.68 -5.49
C ARG A 172 1.33 -5.83 -6.35
N LEU A 173 1.53 -5.80 -7.68
CA LEU A 173 1.12 -6.90 -8.55
C LEU A 173 1.91 -8.18 -8.27
N VAL A 174 3.21 -8.06 -8.00
CA VAL A 174 4.06 -9.20 -7.66
C VAL A 174 3.69 -9.74 -6.28
N ASP A 175 3.53 -8.88 -5.28
CA ASP A 175 3.12 -9.28 -3.94
C ASP A 175 1.73 -9.95 -3.95
N TYR A 176 0.81 -9.43 -4.76
CA TYR A 176 -0.47 -10.08 -4.99
C TYR A 176 -0.29 -11.50 -5.55
N ALA A 177 0.61 -11.69 -6.53
CA ALA A 177 0.90 -13.01 -7.09
C ALA A 177 1.62 -13.95 -6.09
N LEU A 178 2.38 -13.42 -5.15
CA LEU A 178 3.02 -14.17 -4.07
C LEU A 178 2.07 -14.51 -2.91
N ASN A 179 0.89 -13.91 -2.87
CA ASN A 179 -0.06 -14.12 -1.79
C ASN A 179 -0.58 -15.57 -1.79
N PRO A 180 -0.43 -16.31 -0.67
CA PRO A 180 -0.86 -17.70 -0.58
C PRO A 180 -2.35 -17.92 -0.87
N LEU A 181 -3.20 -16.95 -0.54
CA LEU A 181 -4.65 -17.09 -0.73
C LEU A 181 -5.06 -17.10 -2.21
N ILE A 182 -4.25 -16.55 -3.12
CA ILE A 182 -4.49 -16.68 -4.56
C ILE A 182 -4.36 -18.14 -4.98
N TRP A 183 -3.29 -18.79 -4.55
CA TRP A 183 -2.99 -20.17 -4.91
C TRP A 183 -3.97 -21.15 -4.27
N ILE A 184 -4.31 -20.93 -2.99
CA ILE A 184 -5.35 -21.69 -2.29
C ILE A 184 -6.69 -21.49 -2.98
N GLY A 185 -7.04 -20.26 -3.32
CA GLY A 185 -8.27 -19.91 -4.02
C GLY A 185 -8.36 -20.58 -5.39
N TYR A 186 -7.28 -20.57 -6.16
CA TYR A 186 -7.22 -21.21 -7.46
C TYR A 186 -7.42 -22.73 -7.38
N VAL A 187 -6.70 -23.40 -6.44
CA VAL A 187 -6.76 -24.87 -6.29
C VAL A 187 -8.15 -25.34 -5.79
N HIS A 188 -8.78 -24.57 -4.90
CA HIS A 188 -10.03 -24.96 -4.26
C HIS A 188 -11.28 -24.26 -4.83
N ASN A 189 -11.16 -23.52 -5.93
CA ASN A 189 -12.24 -22.70 -6.52
C ASN A 189 -12.81 -21.64 -5.55
N LEU A 190 -11.97 -21.08 -4.68
CA LEU A 190 -12.30 -20.04 -3.69
C LEU A 190 -11.63 -18.71 -4.06
N ASN A 191 -11.76 -18.28 -5.31
CA ASN A 191 -11.08 -17.11 -5.87
C ASN A 191 -11.43 -15.77 -5.20
N TYR A 192 -12.41 -15.76 -4.31
CA TYR A 192 -12.79 -14.60 -3.51
C TYR A 192 -11.88 -14.38 -2.27
N LEU A 193 -11.03 -15.34 -1.89
CA LEU A 193 -10.22 -15.25 -0.66
C LEU A 193 -9.25 -14.07 -0.66
N ALA A 194 -8.45 -13.92 -1.71
CA ALA A 194 -7.48 -12.83 -1.78
C ALA A 194 -8.15 -11.43 -1.91
N PRO A 195 -9.19 -11.24 -2.75
CA PRO A 195 -9.97 -9.99 -2.73
C PRO A 195 -10.64 -9.71 -1.38
N ALA A 196 -11.13 -10.73 -0.68
CA ALA A 196 -11.72 -10.57 0.65
C ALA A 196 -10.69 -10.15 1.69
N GLN A 197 -9.47 -10.73 1.66
CA GLN A 197 -8.35 -10.28 2.48
C GLN A 197 -8.08 -8.79 2.28
N LEU A 198 -7.82 -8.37 1.03
CA LEU A 198 -7.53 -6.97 0.69
C LEU A 198 -8.64 -6.01 1.15
N THR A 199 -9.90 -6.40 0.97
CA THR A 199 -11.06 -5.61 1.41
C THR A 199 -11.08 -5.47 2.94
N LEU A 200 -10.81 -6.56 3.65
CA LEU A 200 -10.83 -6.58 5.11
C LEU A 200 -9.67 -5.78 5.71
N GLU A 201 -8.48 -5.86 5.10
CA GLU A 201 -7.31 -5.06 5.47
C GLU A 201 -7.58 -3.55 5.27
N GLY A 202 -8.13 -3.19 4.11
CA GLY A 202 -8.50 -1.80 3.83
C GLY A 202 -9.55 -1.27 4.80
N LEU A 203 -10.57 -2.09 5.13
CA LEU A 203 -11.61 -1.73 6.08
C LEU A 203 -11.05 -1.57 7.51
N ASP A 204 -10.21 -2.50 7.98
CA ASP A 204 -9.57 -2.40 9.29
C ASP A 204 -8.62 -1.21 9.37
N ALA A 205 -7.84 -0.95 8.32
CA ALA A 205 -6.97 0.23 8.25
C ALA A 205 -7.78 1.54 8.30
N ARG A 206 -8.88 1.62 7.54
CA ARG A 206 -9.77 2.80 7.55
C ARG A 206 -10.45 2.98 8.90
N ALA A 207 -10.91 1.90 9.52
CA ALA A 207 -11.57 1.93 10.83
C ALA A 207 -10.62 2.43 11.95
N ARG A 208 -9.34 2.10 11.89
CA ARG A 208 -8.32 2.60 12.82
C ARG A 208 -8.05 4.10 12.65
N ASN A 209 -8.08 4.57 11.41
CA ASN A 209 -7.74 5.94 11.07
C ASN A 209 -8.96 6.88 11.02
N LEU A 210 -10.16 6.43 11.40
CA LEU A 210 -11.37 7.24 11.36
C LEU A 210 -11.22 8.59 12.07
N ARG A 211 -10.68 8.60 13.30
CA ARG A 211 -10.47 9.82 14.09
C ARG A 211 -9.39 10.70 13.47
N ALA A 212 -8.24 10.13 13.14
CA ALA A 212 -7.12 10.89 12.56
C ALA A 212 -7.51 11.61 11.26
N VAL A 213 -8.28 10.95 10.39
CA VAL A 213 -8.74 11.58 9.14
C VAL A 213 -9.75 12.70 9.41
N VAL A 214 -10.68 12.52 10.35
CA VAL A 214 -11.63 13.57 10.74
C VAL A 214 -10.90 14.76 11.36
N ASP A 215 -9.91 14.52 12.21
CA ASP A 215 -9.12 15.57 12.88
C ASP A 215 -8.28 16.35 11.83
N LEU A 216 -7.70 15.67 10.84
CA LEU A 216 -6.99 16.31 9.73
C LEU A 216 -7.92 17.14 8.84
N GLN A 217 -9.10 16.64 8.54
CA GLN A 217 -10.11 17.37 7.76
C GLN A 217 -10.59 18.63 8.53
N ASN A 218 -10.89 18.49 9.80
CA ASN A 218 -11.29 19.62 10.65
C ASN A 218 -10.15 20.64 10.83
N GLY A 219 -8.91 20.17 11.01
CA GLY A 219 -7.74 21.02 11.12
C GLY A 219 -7.45 21.81 9.83
N SER A 220 -7.66 21.21 8.67
CA SER A 220 -7.49 21.88 7.37
C SER A 220 -8.58 22.95 7.14
N VAL A 221 -9.81 22.68 7.52
CA VAL A 221 -10.92 23.65 7.46
C VAL A 221 -10.66 24.82 8.41
N ASP A 222 -10.21 24.56 9.64
CA ASP A 222 -9.83 25.59 10.60
C ASP A 222 -8.68 26.46 10.12
N PHE A 223 -7.65 25.87 9.49
CA PHE A 223 -6.53 26.60 8.92
C PHE A 223 -6.99 27.52 7.77
N THR A 224 -7.86 27.02 6.89
CA THR A 224 -8.38 27.80 5.76
C THR A 224 -9.28 28.96 6.25
N SER A 225 -10.10 28.71 7.24
CA SER A 225 -10.98 29.75 7.83
C SER A 225 -10.18 30.81 8.59
N ARG A 226 -9.15 30.43 9.34
CA ARG A 226 -8.25 31.38 10.04
C ARG A 226 -7.41 32.20 9.07
N SER A 227 -6.92 31.57 7.98
CA SER A 227 -6.19 32.24 6.91
C SER A 227 -7.07 33.28 6.20
N ALA A 228 -8.31 32.93 5.86
CA ALA A 228 -9.27 33.83 5.25
C ALA A 228 -9.66 34.99 6.19
N ALA A 229 -9.87 34.72 7.49
CA ALA A 229 -10.16 35.72 8.50
C ALA A 229 -8.97 36.69 8.73
N SER A 230 -7.74 36.16 8.71
CA SER A 230 -6.51 36.98 8.83
C SER A 230 -6.32 37.90 7.62
N ILE A 231 -6.59 37.40 6.40
CA ILE A 231 -6.52 38.22 5.17
C ILE A 231 -7.63 39.30 5.18
N ALA A 232 -8.85 38.96 5.63
CA ALA A 232 -9.96 39.92 5.73
C ALA A 232 -9.72 40.99 6.81
N SER A 233 -9.01 40.65 7.90
CA SER A 233 -8.68 41.60 8.98
C SER A 233 -7.46 42.49 8.64
N ALA A 234 -6.59 42.07 7.75
CA ALA A 234 -5.49 42.84 7.21
C ALA A 234 -5.96 43.80 6.10
N GLY A 235 -7.05 44.52 6.36
CA GLY A 235 -7.69 45.39 5.39
C GLY A 235 -6.67 46.31 4.68
N TRP A 236 -6.67 46.22 3.38
CA TRP A 236 -5.99 47.15 2.50
C TRP A 236 -6.68 48.53 2.60
N THR A 237 -6.14 49.39 3.45
CA THR A 237 -6.41 50.84 3.42
C THR A 237 -5.36 51.53 2.57
#